data_fee5d7a2bbadcc8938ee52fbbdef647d
#
_entry.id   fee5d7a2bbadcc8938ee52fbbdef647d
#
_cell.length_a   1.000
_cell.length_b   1.000
_cell.length_c   1.000
_cell.angle_alpha   90.00
_cell.angle_beta   90.00
_cell.angle_gamma   90.00
#
_symmetry.space_group_name_H-M   'P 1'
#
loop_
_entity.id
_entity.type
_entity.pdbx_description
1 polymer ?
#
loop_
_entity_poly.entity_id
_entity_poly.type
_entity_poly.pdbx_seq_one_letter_code
_entity_poly.pdbx_strand_id
1 'polypeptide(L)'
;MIFFCLLWIPLFFAFWRSVSNAEGHGIGWALFLGIVYTTLQYFFGPFIDPGSFGLYRWLGGFVDIVCVPVLIPLVICLLLIAVRALPGNADIGGFILLFLVPLSAFRSMDWYSPGLPIKLILVPVLWTALATGISALFFLARTRPKWYNIILAALVIAVMPFFAATAWWAFYVHQTLIGYVCLITSLIPLTVWVIGKIISKFRETNNIGQITEGILQG
;
A
#
# COMPACT_ATOMS: atom_id res chain seq x y z
N MET A 1 -9.70 -16.37 10.10
CA MET A 1 -8.54 -15.46 9.99
C MET A 1 -7.96 -15.38 8.58
N ILE A 2 -7.78 -16.48 7.86
CA ILE A 2 -7.43 -16.48 6.42
C ILE A 2 -8.40 -15.58 5.63
N PHE A 3 -9.69 -15.66 5.92
CA PHE A 3 -10.71 -14.77 5.33
C PHE A 3 -10.45 -13.28 5.56
N PHE A 4 -9.85 -12.88 6.69
CA PHE A 4 -9.53 -11.48 6.93
C PHE A 4 -8.47 -10.98 5.94
N CYS A 5 -7.39 -11.73 5.74
CA CYS A 5 -6.34 -11.35 4.78
C CYS A 5 -6.85 -11.36 3.34
N LEU A 6 -7.71 -12.33 2.97
CA LEU A 6 -8.30 -12.43 1.65
C LEU A 6 -9.34 -11.33 1.36
N LEU A 7 -10.02 -10.84 2.39
CA LEU A 7 -11.06 -9.81 2.24
C LEU A 7 -10.51 -8.39 2.43
N TRP A 8 -9.55 -8.20 3.33
CA TRP A 8 -9.04 -6.87 3.67
C TRP A 8 -8.47 -6.13 2.47
N ILE A 9 -7.55 -6.75 1.72
CA ILE A 9 -6.89 -6.09 0.59
C ILE A 9 -7.88 -5.81 -0.55
N PRO A 10 -8.75 -6.74 -1.00
CA PRO A 10 -9.80 -6.44 -1.98
C PRO A 10 -10.79 -5.37 -1.53
N LEU A 11 -11.23 -5.37 -0.26
CA LEU A 11 -12.10 -4.32 0.28
C LEU A 11 -11.41 -2.96 0.28
N PHE A 12 -10.14 -2.94 0.71
CA PHE A 12 -9.37 -1.71 0.68
C PHE A 12 -9.10 -1.22 -0.74
N PHE A 13 -8.87 -2.13 -1.69
CA PHE A 13 -8.76 -1.79 -3.10
C PHE A 13 -10.06 -1.18 -3.65
N ALA A 14 -11.21 -1.77 -3.33
CA ALA A 14 -12.50 -1.22 -3.73
C ALA A 14 -12.73 0.19 -3.15
N PHE A 15 -12.40 0.39 -1.88
CA PHE A 15 -12.41 1.69 -1.23
C PHE A 15 -11.44 2.67 -1.90
N TRP A 16 -10.19 2.26 -2.14
CA TRP A 16 -9.20 3.06 -2.83
C TRP A 16 -9.69 3.52 -4.19
N ARG A 17 -10.24 2.61 -4.98
CA ARG A 17 -10.78 2.92 -6.31
C ARG A 17 -11.94 3.92 -6.25
N SER A 18 -12.86 3.78 -5.28
CA SER A 18 -13.99 4.70 -5.13
C SER A 18 -13.57 6.13 -4.77
N VAL A 19 -12.43 6.29 -4.09
CA VAL A 19 -11.92 7.57 -3.61
C VAL A 19 -10.88 8.18 -4.56
N SER A 20 -10.11 7.35 -5.28
CA SER A 20 -9.03 7.84 -6.16
C SER A 20 -9.51 8.26 -7.55
N ASN A 21 -10.73 7.90 -7.96
CA ASN A 21 -11.24 8.05 -9.34
C ASN A 21 -10.25 7.47 -10.38
N ALA A 22 -9.44 6.49 -9.98
CA ALA A 22 -8.43 5.90 -10.84
C ALA A 22 -9.06 5.06 -11.94
N GLU A 23 -8.61 5.24 -13.16
CA GLU A 23 -8.95 4.37 -14.27
C GLU A 23 -8.34 2.99 -14.01
N GLY A 24 -9.14 1.92 -14.14
CA GLY A 24 -8.75 0.54 -13.81
C GLY A 24 -7.69 -0.08 -14.73
N HIS A 25 -6.82 0.73 -15.34
CA HIS A 25 -5.74 0.27 -16.19
C HIS A 25 -4.69 -0.51 -15.37
N GLY A 26 -4.38 -1.72 -15.80
CA GLY A 26 -3.34 -2.54 -15.18
C GLY A 26 -3.85 -3.59 -14.18
N ILE A 27 -5.15 -3.65 -13.88
CA ILE A 27 -5.75 -4.64 -12.96
C ILE A 27 -5.37 -6.07 -13.36
N GLY A 28 -5.55 -6.42 -14.64
CA GLY A 28 -5.23 -7.75 -15.16
C GLY A 28 -3.73 -8.07 -15.03
N TRP A 29 -2.87 -7.12 -15.36
CA TRP A 29 -1.42 -7.26 -15.20
C TRP A 29 -1.02 -7.44 -13.74
N ALA A 30 -1.60 -6.68 -12.82
CA ALA A 30 -1.29 -6.75 -11.40
C ALA A 30 -1.63 -8.13 -10.82
N LEU A 31 -2.83 -8.64 -11.09
CA LEU A 31 -3.26 -9.96 -10.62
C LEU A 31 -2.43 -11.07 -11.26
N PHE A 32 -2.22 -11.03 -12.58
CA PHE A 32 -1.44 -12.04 -13.29
C PHE A 32 -0.01 -12.13 -12.74
N LEU A 33 0.68 -11.00 -12.64
CA LEU A 33 2.05 -10.96 -12.14
C LEU A 33 2.13 -11.31 -10.65
N GLY A 34 1.12 -10.94 -9.87
CA GLY A 34 0.99 -11.35 -8.47
C GLY A 34 0.85 -12.88 -8.32
N ILE A 35 0.04 -13.52 -9.15
CA ILE A 35 -0.09 -14.98 -9.19
C ILE A 35 1.23 -15.63 -9.60
N VAL A 36 1.85 -15.16 -10.68
CA VAL A 36 3.14 -15.69 -11.15
C VAL A 36 4.21 -15.57 -10.07
N TYR A 37 4.32 -14.38 -9.45
CA TYR A 37 5.28 -14.14 -8.39
C TYR A 37 5.06 -15.05 -7.17
N THR A 38 3.80 -15.20 -6.73
CA THR A 38 3.43 -16.06 -5.60
C THR A 38 3.72 -17.53 -5.91
N THR A 39 3.42 -17.98 -7.14
CA THR A 39 3.71 -19.33 -7.60
C THR A 39 5.21 -19.61 -7.63
N LEU A 40 6.00 -18.66 -8.10
CA LEU A 40 7.47 -18.78 -8.07
C LEU A 40 8.00 -18.87 -6.64
N GLN A 41 7.47 -18.07 -5.72
CA GLN A 41 7.82 -18.18 -4.30
C GLN A 41 7.45 -19.54 -3.69
N TYR A 42 6.32 -20.10 -4.09
CA TYR A 42 5.90 -21.43 -3.62
C TYR A 42 6.88 -22.53 -4.05
N PHE A 43 7.32 -22.55 -5.31
CA PHE A 43 8.18 -23.61 -5.83
C PHE A 43 9.66 -23.42 -5.47
N PHE A 44 10.16 -22.21 -5.46
CA PHE A 44 11.59 -21.92 -5.28
C PHE A 44 11.92 -21.37 -3.89
N GLY A 45 10.92 -21.20 -3.03
CA GLY A 45 11.07 -20.52 -1.75
C GLY A 45 11.17 -19.00 -1.88
N PRO A 46 11.27 -18.29 -0.74
CA PRO A 46 11.42 -16.84 -0.75
C PRO A 46 12.76 -16.48 -1.43
N PHE A 47 12.72 -15.58 -2.42
CA PHE A 47 13.95 -15.10 -3.10
C PHE A 47 14.95 -14.46 -2.14
N ILE A 48 14.44 -13.93 -1.04
CA ILE A 48 15.24 -13.40 0.05
C ILE A 48 14.65 -14.00 1.33
N ASP A 49 15.42 -14.86 1.99
CA ASP A 49 15.01 -15.43 3.28
C ASP A 49 15.25 -14.40 4.40
N PRO A 50 14.19 -13.88 5.05
CA PRO A 50 14.35 -12.98 6.18
C PRO A 50 15.12 -13.61 7.35
N GLY A 51 15.08 -14.93 7.50
CA GLY A 51 15.82 -15.68 8.51
C GLY A 51 17.34 -15.65 8.31
N SER A 52 17.82 -15.43 7.08
CA SER A 52 19.25 -15.38 6.77
C SER A 52 19.97 -14.18 7.41
N PHE A 53 19.23 -13.16 7.84
CA PHE A 53 19.79 -11.95 8.47
C PHE A 53 20.19 -12.12 9.95
N GLY A 54 19.92 -13.26 10.57
CA GLY A 54 20.40 -13.60 11.92
C GLY A 54 20.17 -12.50 12.97
N LEU A 55 21.26 -11.89 13.44
CA LEU A 55 21.24 -10.78 14.43
C LEU A 55 20.53 -9.53 13.89
N TYR A 56 20.50 -9.31 12.57
CA TYR A 56 19.85 -8.17 11.93
C TYR A 56 18.37 -8.44 11.62
N ARG A 57 17.63 -8.98 12.58
CA ARG A 57 16.19 -9.29 12.43
C ARG A 57 15.35 -8.13 11.93
N TRP A 58 15.76 -6.90 12.22
CA TRP A 58 15.12 -5.70 11.69
C TRP A 58 15.24 -5.65 10.16
N LEU A 59 16.42 -5.96 9.60
CA LEU A 59 16.62 -6.03 8.15
C LEU A 59 15.74 -7.11 7.50
N GLY A 60 15.65 -8.28 8.13
CA GLY A 60 14.73 -9.32 7.69
C GLY A 60 13.27 -8.83 7.66
N GLY A 61 12.83 -8.14 8.71
CA GLY A 61 11.52 -7.51 8.76
C GLY A 61 11.32 -6.43 7.67
N PHE A 62 12.34 -5.61 7.40
CA PHE A 62 12.31 -4.62 6.34
C PHE A 62 12.14 -5.27 4.96
N VAL A 63 12.88 -6.33 4.69
CA VAL A 63 12.75 -7.07 3.43
C VAL A 63 11.35 -7.69 3.31
N ASP A 64 10.86 -8.33 4.36
CA ASP A 64 9.59 -9.05 4.35
C ASP A 64 8.37 -8.10 4.28
N ILE A 65 8.41 -6.95 4.94
CA ILE A 65 7.28 -6.01 5.03
C ILE A 65 7.32 -4.93 3.95
N VAL A 66 8.49 -4.60 3.44
CA VAL A 66 8.66 -3.47 2.51
C VAL A 66 9.14 -3.92 1.14
N CYS A 67 10.29 -4.62 1.08
CA CYS A 67 10.92 -4.91 -0.21
C CYS A 67 10.05 -5.84 -1.05
N VAL A 68 9.67 -6.98 -0.50
CA VAL A 68 8.94 -8.02 -1.22
C VAL A 68 7.52 -7.56 -1.59
N PRO A 69 6.68 -7.06 -0.66
CA PRO A 69 5.29 -6.76 -0.98
C PRO A 69 5.06 -5.39 -1.62
N VAL A 70 5.97 -4.44 -1.47
CA VAL A 70 5.74 -3.06 -1.92
C VAL A 70 6.75 -2.62 -2.98
N LEU A 71 8.06 -2.78 -2.74
CA LEU A 71 9.06 -2.30 -3.68
C LEU A 71 9.11 -3.14 -4.96
N ILE A 72 8.96 -4.46 -4.88
CA ILE A 72 8.95 -5.31 -6.09
C ILE A 72 7.77 -4.96 -7.00
N PRO A 73 6.49 -4.97 -6.55
CA PRO A 73 5.40 -4.59 -7.43
C PRO A 73 5.47 -3.13 -7.88
N LEU A 74 6.01 -2.22 -7.08
CA LEU A 74 6.26 -0.85 -7.49
C LEU A 74 7.23 -0.78 -8.68
N VAL A 75 8.37 -1.46 -8.58
CA VAL A 75 9.36 -1.51 -9.67
C VAL A 75 8.76 -2.14 -10.92
N ILE A 76 8.04 -3.25 -10.79
CA ILE A 76 7.35 -3.90 -11.91
C ILE A 76 6.36 -2.94 -12.56
N CYS A 77 5.53 -2.25 -11.77
CA CYS A 77 4.58 -1.27 -12.30
C CYS A 77 5.29 -0.15 -13.07
N LEU A 78 6.37 0.42 -12.51
CA LEU A 78 7.15 1.47 -13.16
C LEU A 78 7.82 0.97 -14.45
N LEU A 79 8.33 -0.26 -14.47
CA LEU A 79 8.87 -0.88 -15.69
C LEU A 79 7.80 -1.05 -16.77
N LEU A 80 6.60 -1.52 -16.41
CA LEU A 80 5.48 -1.64 -17.36
C LEU A 80 5.05 -0.28 -17.92
N ILE A 81 5.09 0.77 -17.12
CA ILE A 81 4.86 2.15 -17.59
C ILE A 81 6.00 2.60 -18.53
N ALA A 82 7.25 2.31 -18.18
CA ALA A 82 8.41 2.69 -18.98
C ALA A 82 8.43 2.02 -20.36
N VAL A 83 8.06 0.73 -20.45
CA VAL A 83 7.93 0.00 -21.72
C VAL A 83 6.60 0.24 -22.43
N ARG A 84 5.76 1.16 -21.92
CA ARG A 84 4.45 1.52 -22.47
C ARG A 84 3.41 0.39 -22.47
N ALA A 85 3.61 -0.66 -21.69
CA ALA A 85 2.60 -1.70 -21.47
C ALA A 85 1.45 -1.22 -20.59
N LEU A 86 1.71 -0.21 -19.75
CA LEU A 86 0.71 0.52 -18.98
C LEU A 86 0.73 2.01 -19.34
N PRO A 87 -0.42 2.69 -19.32
CA PRO A 87 -0.46 4.14 -19.51
C PRO A 87 0.26 4.86 -18.39
N GLY A 88 0.87 6.01 -18.70
CA GLY A 88 1.62 6.78 -17.72
C GLY A 88 0.79 7.33 -16.56
N ASN A 89 -0.55 7.31 -16.64
CA ASN A 89 -1.48 7.65 -15.56
C ASN A 89 -2.01 6.42 -14.81
N ALA A 90 -1.38 5.24 -14.98
CA ALA A 90 -1.77 4.03 -14.28
C ALA A 90 -1.82 4.23 -12.75
N ASP A 91 -2.77 3.57 -12.10
CA ASP A 91 -2.94 3.60 -10.66
C ASP A 91 -1.90 2.69 -9.98
N ILE A 92 -0.79 3.29 -9.55
CA ILE A 92 0.31 2.58 -8.88
C ILE A 92 -0.18 1.90 -7.59
N GLY A 93 -1.00 2.60 -6.79
CA GLY A 93 -1.52 2.05 -5.53
C GLY A 93 -2.44 0.87 -5.74
N GLY A 94 -3.37 0.99 -6.69
CA GLY A 94 -4.24 -0.09 -7.09
C GLY A 94 -3.48 -1.28 -7.65
N PHE A 95 -2.43 -1.05 -8.43
CA PHE A 95 -1.56 -2.10 -8.95
C PHE A 95 -0.87 -2.88 -7.82
N ILE A 96 -0.23 -2.17 -6.87
CA ILE A 96 0.43 -2.81 -5.73
C ILE A 96 -0.58 -3.60 -4.89
N LEU A 97 -1.74 -3.02 -4.57
CA LEU A 97 -2.77 -3.69 -3.78
C LEU A 97 -3.26 -4.98 -4.43
N LEU A 98 -3.51 -4.97 -5.74
CA LEU A 98 -3.96 -6.17 -6.45
C LEU A 98 -2.88 -7.22 -6.59
N PHE A 99 -1.63 -6.81 -6.77
CA PHE A 99 -0.49 -7.71 -6.75
C PHE A 99 -0.36 -8.43 -5.39
N LEU A 100 -0.71 -7.75 -4.29
CA LEU A 100 -0.65 -8.28 -2.94
C LEU A 100 -1.75 -9.30 -2.62
N VAL A 101 -2.86 -9.34 -3.37
CA VAL A 101 -3.96 -10.27 -3.08
C VAL A 101 -3.49 -11.73 -3.05
N PRO A 102 -2.88 -12.29 -4.12
CA PRO A 102 -2.40 -13.67 -4.10
C PRO A 102 -1.25 -13.87 -3.10
N LEU A 103 -0.36 -12.91 -2.97
CA LEU A 103 0.76 -12.97 -2.02
C LEU A 103 0.25 -13.02 -0.56
N SER A 104 -0.73 -12.22 -0.20
CA SER A 104 -1.32 -12.21 1.14
C SER A 104 -2.04 -13.52 1.46
N ALA A 105 -2.73 -14.11 0.48
CA ALA A 105 -3.37 -15.40 0.63
C ALA A 105 -2.36 -16.50 0.95
N PHE A 106 -1.25 -16.54 0.22
CA PHE A 106 -0.16 -17.49 0.42
C PHE A 106 0.52 -17.29 1.79
N ARG A 107 0.94 -16.04 2.09
CA ARG A 107 1.66 -15.71 3.32
C ARG A 107 0.80 -15.80 4.57
N SER A 108 -0.53 -15.71 4.46
CA SER A 108 -1.42 -15.85 5.62
C SER A 108 -1.33 -17.21 6.29
N MET A 109 -0.89 -18.25 5.56
CA MET A 109 -0.63 -19.58 6.12
C MET A 109 0.59 -19.56 7.05
N ASP A 110 1.65 -18.84 6.67
CA ASP A 110 2.89 -18.74 7.45
C ASP A 110 2.76 -17.81 8.67
N TRP A 111 1.85 -16.83 8.60
CA TRP A 111 1.62 -15.89 9.70
C TRP A 111 0.78 -16.47 10.83
N TYR A 112 0.17 -17.62 10.61
CA TYR A 112 -0.58 -18.31 11.65
C TYR A 112 0.39 -18.93 12.67
N SER A 113 0.76 -18.12 13.65
CA SER A 113 1.46 -18.60 14.84
C SER A 113 0.50 -18.53 16.02
N PRO A 114 0.25 -19.65 16.74
CA PRO A 114 -0.52 -19.61 17.97
C PRO A 114 0.18 -18.68 18.96
N GLY A 115 -0.42 -17.52 19.25
CA GLY A 115 0.14 -16.52 20.16
C GLY A 115 0.43 -15.14 19.57
N LEU A 116 0.38 -14.96 18.23
CA LEU A 116 0.57 -13.66 17.60
C LEU A 116 -0.49 -13.35 16.52
N PRO A 117 -1.79 -13.32 16.86
CA PRO A 117 -2.84 -12.96 15.91
C PRO A 117 -2.67 -11.53 15.36
N ILE A 118 -1.90 -10.70 16.07
CA ILE A 118 -1.62 -9.33 15.66
C ILE A 118 -0.90 -9.24 14.31
N LYS A 119 -0.07 -10.22 13.92
CA LYS A 119 0.60 -10.23 12.62
C LYS A 119 -0.39 -10.32 11.47
N LEU A 120 -1.46 -11.10 11.61
CA LEU A 120 -2.48 -11.27 10.59
C LEU A 120 -3.25 -9.98 10.28
N ILE A 121 -3.33 -9.07 11.25
CA ILE A 121 -3.97 -7.76 11.09
C ILE A 121 -2.94 -6.71 10.71
N LEU A 122 -1.81 -6.69 11.42
CA LEU A 122 -0.78 -5.67 11.28
C LEU A 122 -0.16 -5.66 9.88
N VAL A 123 0.18 -6.83 9.33
CA VAL A 123 0.90 -6.91 8.05
C VAL A 123 0.07 -6.39 6.88
N PRO A 124 -1.19 -6.83 6.65
CA PRO A 124 -2.04 -6.25 5.62
C PRO A 124 -2.28 -4.74 5.80
N VAL A 125 -2.40 -4.26 7.03
CA VAL A 125 -2.57 -2.82 7.31
C VAL A 125 -1.32 -2.04 6.91
N LEU A 126 -0.13 -2.51 7.27
CA LEU A 126 1.13 -1.88 6.87
C LEU A 126 1.31 -1.88 5.35
N TRP A 127 0.99 -2.98 4.68
CA TRP A 127 1.08 -3.08 3.23
C TRP A 127 0.13 -2.11 2.52
N THR A 128 -1.12 -2.04 2.98
CA THR A 128 -2.09 -1.10 2.41
C THR A 128 -1.68 0.35 2.65
N ALA A 129 -1.16 0.68 3.84
CA ALA A 129 -0.69 2.01 4.16
C ALA A 129 0.50 2.43 3.28
N LEU A 130 1.47 1.53 3.08
CA LEU A 130 2.64 1.79 2.22
C LEU A 130 2.23 1.95 0.75
N ALA A 131 1.42 1.03 0.22
CA ALA A 131 0.98 1.07 -1.18
C ALA A 131 0.23 2.37 -1.49
N THR A 132 -0.73 2.73 -0.63
CA THR A 132 -1.55 3.92 -0.82
C THR A 132 -0.80 5.21 -0.54
N GLY A 133 0.06 5.24 0.48
CA GLY A 133 0.92 6.37 0.78
C GLY A 133 1.88 6.69 -0.37
N ILE A 134 2.56 5.69 -0.91
CA ILE A 134 3.46 5.83 -2.06
C ILE A 134 2.68 6.33 -3.28
N SER A 135 1.51 5.75 -3.57
CA SER A 135 0.69 6.19 -4.70
C SER A 135 0.21 7.64 -4.57
N ALA A 136 -0.25 8.02 -3.37
CA ALA A 136 -0.67 9.39 -3.10
C ALA A 136 0.46 10.41 -3.33
N LEU A 137 1.68 10.04 -2.96
CA LEU A 137 2.87 10.89 -3.15
C LEU A 137 3.29 10.98 -4.61
N PHE A 138 3.25 9.89 -5.37
CA PHE A 138 3.46 9.93 -6.82
C PHE A 138 2.43 10.83 -7.51
N PHE A 139 1.17 10.70 -7.13
CA PHE A 139 0.11 11.55 -7.65
C PHE A 139 0.35 13.03 -7.32
N LEU A 140 0.74 13.35 -6.09
CA LEU A 140 1.05 14.72 -5.66
C LEU A 140 2.22 15.31 -6.43
N ALA A 141 3.32 14.55 -6.56
CA ALA A 141 4.50 14.98 -7.30
C ALA A 141 4.19 15.26 -8.78
N ARG A 142 3.27 14.49 -9.37
CA ARG A 142 2.87 14.63 -10.76
C ARG A 142 1.89 15.77 -11.01
N THR A 143 0.87 15.94 -10.15
CA THR A 143 -0.18 16.95 -10.34
C THR A 143 0.25 18.34 -9.91
N ARG A 144 1.17 18.44 -8.97
CA ARG A 144 1.69 19.70 -8.44
C ARG A 144 3.22 19.66 -8.38
N PRO A 145 3.93 19.76 -9.52
CA PRO A 145 5.38 19.56 -9.62
C PRO A 145 6.18 20.76 -9.08
N LYS A 146 5.85 21.21 -7.86
CA LYS A 146 6.66 22.20 -7.13
C LYS A 146 7.79 21.44 -6.41
N TRP A 147 8.99 22.03 -6.41
CA TRP A 147 10.19 21.41 -5.87
C TRP A 147 10.01 20.88 -4.43
N TYR A 148 9.30 21.61 -3.58
CA TYR A 148 9.04 21.20 -2.20
C TYR A 148 8.10 20.00 -2.11
N ASN A 149 7.14 19.85 -3.02
CA ASN A 149 6.26 18.67 -3.08
C ASN A 149 7.06 17.42 -3.48
N ILE A 150 8.00 17.57 -4.39
CA ILE A 150 8.87 16.48 -4.84
C ILE A 150 9.78 16.04 -3.71
N ILE A 151 10.41 16.99 -3.00
CA ILE A 151 11.27 16.69 -1.84
C ILE A 151 10.44 16.06 -0.72
N LEU A 152 9.28 16.62 -0.39
CA LEU A 152 8.39 16.05 0.63
C LEU A 152 7.98 14.62 0.27
N ALA A 153 7.58 14.38 -0.98
CA ALA A 153 7.22 13.06 -1.48
C ALA A 153 8.40 12.08 -1.34
N ALA A 154 9.58 12.46 -1.81
CA ALA A 154 10.78 11.63 -1.72
C ALA A 154 11.15 11.29 -0.27
N LEU A 155 11.09 12.29 0.63
CA LEU A 155 11.39 12.12 2.04
C LEU A 155 10.40 11.16 2.72
N VAL A 156 9.10 11.32 2.48
CA VAL A 156 8.08 10.46 3.06
C VAL A 156 8.18 9.04 2.49
N ILE A 157 8.42 8.88 1.17
CA ILE A 157 8.65 7.56 0.55
C ILE A 157 9.86 6.86 1.16
N ALA A 158 10.92 7.58 1.51
CA ALA A 158 12.10 7.00 2.15
C ALA A 158 11.85 6.64 3.62
N VAL A 159 11.09 7.46 4.35
CA VAL A 159 10.91 7.32 5.81
C VAL A 159 9.77 6.37 6.18
N MET A 160 8.65 6.36 5.43
CA MET A 160 7.51 5.48 5.73
C MET A 160 7.89 3.99 5.82
N PRO A 161 8.64 3.41 4.87
CA PRO A 161 9.06 2.01 4.94
C PRO A 161 9.87 1.70 6.18
N PHE A 162 10.71 2.64 6.63
CA PHE A 162 11.49 2.50 7.84
C PHE A 162 10.60 2.38 9.09
N PHE A 163 9.60 3.24 9.24
CA PHE A 163 8.65 3.16 10.34
C PHE A 163 7.79 1.89 10.29
N ALA A 164 7.36 1.46 9.10
CA ALA A 164 6.60 0.23 8.94
C ALA A 164 7.41 -1.01 9.36
N ALA A 165 8.66 -1.11 8.93
CA ALA A 165 9.56 -2.18 9.32
C ALA A 165 9.89 -2.16 10.81
N THR A 166 10.09 -0.96 11.37
CA THR A 166 10.35 -0.79 12.81
C THR A 166 9.13 -1.16 13.64
N ALA A 167 7.92 -0.82 13.21
CA ALA A 167 6.69 -1.24 13.86
C ALA A 167 6.59 -2.76 13.93
N TRP A 168 6.81 -3.44 12.81
CA TRP A 168 6.78 -4.90 12.75
C TRP A 168 7.83 -5.52 13.66
N TRP A 169 9.08 -5.06 13.60
CA TRP A 169 10.17 -5.53 14.45
C TRP A 169 9.89 -5.31 15.93
N ALA A 170 9.38 -4.14 16.31
CA ALA A 170 9.07 -3.80 17.70
C ALA A 170 8.00 -4.72 18.30
N PHE A 171 6.95 -5.04 17.53
CA PHE A 171 5.96 -6.03 17.95
C PHE A 171 6.57 -7.45 18.07
N TYR A 172 7.52 -7.77 17.20
CA TYR A 172 8.21 -9.06 17.26
C TYR A 172 9.07 -9.22 18.52
N VAL A 173 9.73 -8.15 18.97
CA VAL A 173 10.57 -8.14 20.19
C VAL A 173 9.80 -7.71 21.45
N HIS A 174 8.46 -7.68 21.39
CA HIS A 174 7.57 -7.30 22.47
C HIS A 174 7.70 -5.87 23.00
N GLN A 175 8.28 -4.97 22.23
CA GLN A 175 8.32 -3.54 22.52
C GLN A 175 7.06 -2.82 21.99
N THR A 176 5.93 -3.11 22.63
CA THR A 176 4.61 -2.70 22.15
C THR A 176 4.44 -1.20 22.00
N LEU A 177 4.99 -0.38 22.90
CA LEU A 177 4.90 1.08 22.84
C LEU A 177 5.56 1.62 21.55
N ILE A 178 6.80 1.20 21.28
CA ILE A 178 7.53 1.60 20.07
C ILE A 178 6.78 1.11 18.84
N GLY A 179 6.26 -0.12 18.89
CA GLY A 179 5.45 -0.70 17.80
C GLY A 179 4.24 0.17 17.47
N TYR A 180 3.46 0.60 18.44
CA TYR A 180 2.29 1.45 18.23
C TYR A 180 2.68 2.85 17.71
N VAL A 181 3.70 3.47 18.26
CA VAL A 181 4.17 4.79 17.79
C VAL A 181 4.60 4.71 16.32
N CYS A 182 5.40 3.73 15.95
CA CYS A 182 5.84 3.55 14.58
C CYS A 182 4.69 3.19 13.64
N LEU A 183 3.73 2.37 14.08
CA LEU A 183 2.54 2.03 13.31
C LEU A 183 1.71 3.28 13.01
N ILE A 184 1.37 4.07 14.04
CA ILE A 184 0.60 5.31 13.88
C ILE A 184 1.34 6.26 12.92
N THR A 185 2.66 6.42 13.09
CA THR A 185 3.47 7.27 12.22
C THR A 185 3.41 6.81 10.76
N SER A 186 3.47 5.50 10.51
CA SER A 186 3.39 4.94 9.15
C SER A 186 2.01 5.13 8.51
N LEU A 187 0.93 5.27 9.32
CA LEU A 187 -0.44 5.48 8.84
C LEU A 187 -0.78 6.96 8.60
N ILE A 188 0.00 7.91 9.09
CA ILE A 188 -0.30 9.35 8.96
C ILE A 188 -0.51 9.77 7.50
N PRO A 189 0.37 9.45 6.52
CA PRO A 189 0.19 9.87 5.14
C PRO A 189 -1.09 9.32 4.50
N LEU A 190 -1.43 8.07 4.80
CA LEU A 190 -2.67 7.45 4.35
C LEU A 190 -3.88 8.20 4.93
N THR A 191 -3.87 8.47 6.24
CA THR A 191 -4.97 9.15 6.94
C THR A 191 -5.18 10.56 6.39
N VAL A 192 -4.09 11.33 6.21
CA VAL A 192 -4.15 12.68 5.63
C VAL A 192 -4.70 12.65 4.20
N TRP A 193 -4.25 11.68 3.39
CA TRP A 193 -4.75 11.54 2.03
C TRP A 193 -6.24 11.19 1.98
N VAL A 194 -6.70 10.23 2.80
CA VAL A 194 -8.11 9.81 2.87
C VAL A 194 -9.00 10.99 3.29
N ILE A 195 -8.63 11.68 4.36
CA ILE A 195 -9.38 12.85 4.84
C ILE A 195 -9.42 13.94 3.76
N GLY A 196 -8.30 14.25 3.12
CA GLY A 196 -8.23 15.23 2.05
C GLY A 196 -9.17 14.90 0.88
N LYS A 197 -9.24 13.63 0.49
CA LYS A 197 -10.14 13.17 -0.58
C LYS A 197 -11.61 13.21 -0.17
N ILE A 198 -11.94 12.82 1.04
CA ILE A 198 -13.31 12.91 1.58
C ILE A 198 -13.77 14.37 1.56
N ILE A 199 -12.95 15.29 2.07
CA ILE A 199 -13.27 16.72 2.10
C ILE A 199 -13.47 17.27 0.68
N SER A 200 -12.62 16.90 -0.29
CA SER A 200 -12.75 17.36 -1.67
C SER A 200 -14.07 16.89 -2.30
N LYS A 201 -14.44 15.64 -2.04
CA LYS A 201 -15.69 15.07 -2.55
C LYS A 201 -16.93 15.74 -1.96
N PHE A 202 -16.93 16.07 -0.66
CA PHE A 202 -18.00 16.83 -0.04
C PHE A 202 -18.14 18.24 -0.63
N ARG A 203 -17.03 18.93 -0.92
CA ARG A 203 -17.06 20.24 -1.56
C ARG A 203 -17.64 20.20 -2.97
N GLU A 204 -17.28 19.20 -3.76
CA GLU A 204 -17.82 19.00 -5.12
C GLU A 204 -19.34 18.78 -5.07
N THR A 205 -19.82 17.95 -4.13
CA THR A 205 -21.25 17.66 -3.98
C THR A 205 -22.05 18.92 -3.57
N ASN A 206 -21.51 19.71 -2.65
CA ASN A 206 -22.17 20.96 -2.21
C ASN A 206 -22.20 22.02 -3.34
N ASN A 207 -21.14 22.13 -4.13
CA ASN A 207 -21.12 23.06 -5.28
C ASN A 207 -22.15 22.67 -6.35
N ILE A 208 -22.32 21.37 -6.64
CA ILE A 208 -23.35 20.89 -7.56
C ILE A 208 -24.74 21.19 -7.03
N GLY A 209 -24.98 20.99 -5.75
CA GLY A 209 -26.27 21.33 -5.10
C GLY A 209 -26.63 22.80 -5.26
N GLN A 210 -25.68 23.72 -5.02
CA GLN A 210 -25.89 25.16 -5.18
C GLN A 210 -26.17 25.59 -6.64
N ILE A 211 -25.49 24.96 -7.60
CA ILE A 211 -25.72 25.23 -9.04
C ILE A 211 -27.12 24.76 -9.44
N THR A 212 -27.56 23.59 -8.93
CA THR A 212 -28.87 23.04 -9.25
C THR A 212 -30.00 23.89 -8.68
N GLU A 213 -29.84 24.38 -7.44
CA GLU A 213 -30.81 25.29 -6.80
C GLU A 213 -30.87 26.65 -7.52
N GLY A 214 -29.74 27.18 -7.97
CA GLY A 214 -29.69 28.43 -8.75
C GLY A 214 -30.39 28.34 -10.10
N ILE A 215 -30.34 27.15 -10.75
CA ILE A 215 -31.03 26.92 -12.05
C ILE A 215 -32.55 26.78 -11.86
N LEU A 216 -33.01 26.26 -10.74
CA LEU A 216 -34.43 26.06 -10.44
C LEU A 216 -35.15 27.35 -10.00
N GLN A 217 -34.40 28.39 -9.61
CA GLN A 217 -34.94 29.68 -9.14
C GLN A 217 -34.91 30.79 -10.20
N GLY A 218 -34.35 30.58 -11.35
CA GLY A 218 -34.31 31.50 -12.50
C GLY A 218 -35.18 31.04 -13.63
#